data_fbc042fabae319acc127645635a91c9e
#
_entry.id   fbc042fabae319acc127645635a91c9e
#
_cell.length_a   1.000
_cell.length_b   1.000
_cell.length_c   1.000
_cell.angle_alpha   90.00
_cell.angle_beta   90.00
_cell.angle_gamma   90.00
#
_symmetry.space_group_name_H-M   'P 1'
#
loop_
_entity.id
_entity.type
_entity.pdbx_description
1 polymer ?
#
loop_
_entity_poly.entity_id
_entity_poly.type
_entity_poly.pdbx_seq_one_letter_code
_entity_poly.pdbx_strand_id
1 'polypeptide(L)'
;LPVEPVTGEGSLDQHLTAMRYSDWALGQFFEKVRKAPFFKETLFVILGDHGFGSGEQLTEMNLARFNVPLLLIAPGIQEKFGGRRDTVGTQVDVVPTIMGRLGGTVRHQCWGRDLLNLPAGDRGFGVIKPSGSDQTVAIVSDQRLLVQSKSKALKLYDYQLWTAPRGVEVKDDEPLAHELKQKLDAFIQVATRSLLENTTATSAKKK
;
A
#
# COMPACT_ATOMS: atom_id res chain seq x y z
N LEU A 1 -17.47 -26.80 0.26
CA LEU A 1 -16.42 -25.88 0.69
C LEU A 1 -16.34 -25.90 2.22
N PRO A 2 -15.17 -25.72 2.81
CA PRO A 2 -14.99 -25.64 4.26
C PRO A 2 -15.46 -24.29 4.85
N VAL A 3 -15.97 -23.40 4.02
CA VAL A 3 -16.56 -22.12 4.40
C VAL A 3 -17.95 -21.99 3.80
N GLU A 4 -18.86 -21.35 4.52
CA GLU A 4 -20.18 -21.04 4.02
C GLU A 4 -20.08 -20.03 2.86
N PRO A 5 -20.72 -20.30 1.71
CA PRO A 5 -20.75 -19.35 0.60
C PRO A 5 -21.40 -18.03 1.02
N VAL A 6 -20.97 -16.94 0.42
CA VAL A 6 -21.74 -15.71 0.45
C VAL A 6 -22.99 -15.93 -0.40
N THR A 7 -24.15 -15.66 0.16
CA THR A 7 -25.43 -15.92 -0.48
C THR A 7 -25.69 -14.94 -1.61
N GLY A 8 -25.93 -15.45 -2.81
CA GLY A 8 -26.23 -14.71 -4.03
C GLY A 8 -25.69 -15.45 -5.26
N GLU A 9 -26.21 -15.14 -6.42
CA GLU A 9 -25.81 -15.75 -7.69
C GLU A 9 -24.92 -14.82 -8.53
N GLY A 10 -24.57 -13.63 -8.01
CA GLY A 10 -23.78 -12.65 -8.72
C GLY A 10 -22.28 -12.96 -8.71
N SER A 11 -21.57 -12.42 -9.69
CA SER A 11 -20.09 -12.55 -9.75
C SER A 11 -19.40 -11.97 -8.53
N LEU A 12 -19.97 -10.95 -7.88
CA LEU A 12 -19.46 -10.37 -6.63
C LEU A 12 -19.53 -11.37 -5.49
N ASP A 13 -20.65 -12.13 -5.36
CA ASP A 13 -20.83 -13.10 -4.28
C ASP A 13 -19.85 -14.28 -4.42
N GLN A 14 -19.57 -14.68 -5.66
CA GLN A 14 -18.55 -15.69 -5.94
C GLN A 14 -17.16 -15.19 -5.53
N HIS A 15 -16.81 -13.92 -5.80
CA HIS A 15 -15.55 -13.31 -5.37
C HIS A 15 -15.45 -13.23 -3.84
N LEU A 16 -16.52 -12.82 -3.17
CA LEU A 16 -16.56 -12.75 -1.71
C LEU A 16 -16.44 -14.16 -1.07
N THR A 17 -17.05 -15.17 -1.70
CA THR A 17 -16.89 -16.56 -1.28
C THR A 17 -15.43 -17.04 -1.44
N ALA A 18 -14.78 -16.70 -2.55
CA ALA A 18 -13.37 -17.02 -2.79
C ALA A 18 -12.45 -16.31 -1.80
N MET A 19 -12.72 -15.06 -1.47
CA MET A 19 -12.00 -14.31 -0.43
C MET A 19 -12.16 -14.94 0.94
N ARG A 20 -13.37 -15.34 1.32
CA ARG A 20 -13.65 -16.06 2.58
C ARG A 20 -12.90 -17.39 2.66
N TYR A 21 -12.85 -18.13 1.55
CA TYR A 21 -12.07 -19.36 1.48
C TYR A 21 -10.57 -19.10 1.64
N SER A 22 -10.05 -18.07 0.98
CA SER A 22 -8.63 -17.69 1.07
C SER A 22 -8.25 -17.28 2.49
N ASP A 23 -9.10 -16.51 3.16
CA ASP A 23 -8.92 -16.11 4.57
C ASP A 23 -8.92 -17.33 5.50
N TRP A 24 -9.88 -18.25 5.32
CA TRP A 24 -9.91 -19.50 6.05
C TRP A 24 -8.63 -20.32 5.83
N ALA A 25 -8.18 -20.46 4.58
CA ALA A 25 -6.98 -21.22 4.24
C ALA A 25 -5.72 -20.60 4.87
N LEU A 26 -5.63 -19.27 4.88
CA LEU A 26 -4.57 -18.53 5.56
C LEU A 26 -4.61 -18.78 7.08
N GLY A 27 -5.81 -18.80 7.68
CA GLY A 27 -6.01 -19.16 9.08
C GLY A 27 -5.47 -20.57 9.38
N GLN A 28 -5.84 -21.57 8.56
CA GLN A 28 -5.36 -22.94 8.69
C GLN A 28 -3.83 -23.07 8.54
N PHE A 29 -3.24 -22.27 7.65
CA PHE A 29 -1.79 -22.17 7.53
C PHE A 29 -1.16 -21.68 8.84
N PHE A 30 -1.67 -20.59 9.42
CA PHE A 30 -1.12 -20.03 10.66
C PHE A 30 -1.35 -20.93 11.89
N GLU A 31 -2.44 -21.67 11.96
CA GLU A 31 -2.65 -22.67 13.03
C GLU A 31 -1.57 -23.76 13.05
N LYS A 32 -1.10 -24.14 11.86
CA LYS A 32 -0.04 -25.14 11.71
C LYS A 32 1.35 -24.54 11.93
N VAL A 33 1.63 -23.42 11.28
CA VAL A 33 2.98 -22.85 11.25
C VAL A 33 3.40 -22.26 12.59
N ARG A 34 2.45 -21.78 13.41
CA ARG A 34 2.73 -21.33 14.78
C ARG A 34 3.35 -22.42 15.68
N LYS A 35 3.16 -23.69 15.34
CA LYS A 35 3.71 -24.83 16.06
C LYS A 35 5.07 -25.27 15.51
N ALA A 36 5.48 -24.73 14.38
CA ALA A 36 6.75 -25.07 13.74
C ALA A 36 7.93 -24.37 14.44
N PRO A 37 9.09 -25.04 14.56
CA PRO A 37 10.26 -24.47 15.23
C PRO A 37 10.70 -23.13 14.64
N PHE A 38 10.63 -22.97 13.31
CA PHE A 38 11.07 -21.79 12.60
C PHE A 38 10.15 -20.56 12.79
N PHE A 39 8.94 -20.74 13.35
CA PHE A 39 8.00 -19.62 13.52
C PHE A 39 8.59 -18.48 14.32
N LYS A 40 9.39 -18.80 15.34
CA LYS A 40 10.01 -17.81 16.22
C LYS A 40 11.12 -16.97 15.55
N GLU A 41 11.63 -17.45 14.43
CA GLU A 41 12.73 -16.83 13.67
C GLU A 41 12.26 -16.32 12.29
N THR A 42 10.95 -16.27 12.07
CA THR A 42 10.39 -15.91 10.76
C THR A 42 9.54 -14.66 10.85
N LEU A 43 9.77 -13.73 9.93
CA LEU A 43 8.87 -12.63 9.63
C LEU A 43 7.96 -13.03 8.46
N PHE A 44 6.68 -13.17 8.73
CA PHE A 44 5.67 -13.38 7.69
C PHE A 44 5.16 -12.01 7.22
N VAL A 45 5.19 -11.81 5.90
CA VAL A 45 4.71 -10.60 5.26
C VAL A 45 3.59 -10.99 4.30
N ILE A 46 2.39 -10.48 4.54
CA ILE A 46 1.20 -10.81 3.77
C ILE A 46 0.60 -9.52 3.25
N LEU A 47 0.38 -9.45 1.95
CA LEU A 47 -0.24 -8.30 1.29
C LEU A 47 -0.99 -8.77 0.04
N GLY A 48 -1.94 -7.96 -0.43
CA GLY A 48 -2.52 -8.14 -1.76
C GLY A 48 -1.60 -7.59 -2.86
N ASP A 49 -1.65 -8.18 -4.04
CA ASP A 49 -0.99 -7.67 -5.24
C ASP A 49 -1.71 -6.43 -5.78
N HIS A 50 -3.04 -6.39 -5.66
CA HIS A 50 -3.90 -5.24 -5.94
C HIS A 50 -5.20 -5.36 -5.14
N GLY A 51 -5.95 -4.26 -5.07
CA GLY A 51 -7.27 -4.24 -4.46
C GLY A 51 -8.36 -4.63 -5.47
N PHE A 52 -9.60 -4.70 -4.98
CA PHE A 52 -10.78 -5.02 -5.77
C PHE A 52 -11.70 -3.80 -5.89
N GLY A 53 -11.99 -3.40 -7.13
CA GLY A 53 -12.84 -2.26 -7.43
C GLY A 53 -14.31 -2.63 -7.50
N SER A 54 -14.89 -3.04 -6.36
CA SER A 54 -16.34 -3.19 -6.22
C SER A 54 -16.94 -1.94 -5.61
N GLY A 55 -18.09 -1.52 -6.12
CA GLY A 55 -18.81 -0.38 -5.59
C GLY A 55 -18.65 0.92 -6.40
N GLU A 56 -19.16 2.01 -5.85
CA GLU A 56 -19.14 3.32 -6.47
C GLU A 56 -17.72 3.90 -6.52
N GLN A 57 -17.38 4.56 -7.62
CA GLN A 57 -16.13 5.31 -7.72
C GLN A 57 -16.31 6.68 -7.05
N LEU A 58 -15.69 6.83 -5.89
CA LEU A 58 -15.87 7.99 -5.02
C LEU A 58 -15.05 9.22 -5.42
N THR A 59 -13.99 9.03 -6.20
CA THR A 59 -13.09 10.09 -6.68
C THR A 59 -12.73 9.82 -8.14
N GLU A 60 -11.97 10.70 -8.79
CA GLU A 60 -11.48 10.46 -10.17
C GLU A 60 -10.63 9.20 -10.29
N MET A 61 -10.08 8.70 -9.19
CA MET A 61 -9.33 7.45 -9.15
C MET A 61 -10.05 6.44 -8.26
N ASN A 62 -10.31 5.25 -8.77
CA ASN A 62 -10.90 4.18 -7.95
C ASN A 62 -9.86 3.62 -6.96
N LEU A 63 -9.80 4.22 -5.78
CA LEU A 63 -8.83 3.87 -4.75
C LEU A 63 -8.96 2.44 -4.24
N ALA A 64 -10.15 1.84 -4.28
CA ALA A 64 -10.35 0.47 -3.82
C ALA A 64 -9.50 -0.54 -4.61
N ARG A 65 -9.17 -0.22 -5.87
CA ARG A 65 -8.26 -1.05 -6.70
C ARG A 65 -6.81 -1.03 -6.23
N PHE A 66 -6.41 -0.04 -5.45
CA PHE A 66 -5.04 0.16 -4.99
C PHE A 66 -4.88 -0.02 -3.49
N ASN A 67 -6.00 -0.14 -2.77
CA ASN A 67 -5.98 -0.33 -1.33
C ASN A 67 -5.90 -1.82 -0.98
N VAL A 68 -4.78 -2.21 -0.38
CA VAL A 68 -4.52 -3.58 0.09
C VAL A 68 -4.03 -3.56 1.53
N PRO A 69 -4.36 -4.55 2.35
CA PRO A 69 -3.77 -4.69 3.66
C PRO A 69 -2.30 -5.11 3.55
N LEU A 70 -1.48 -4.67 4.51
CA LEU A 70 -0.15 -5.20 4.77
C LEU A 70 -0.13 -5.76 6.20
N LEU A 71 0.11 -7.06 6.33
CA LEU A 71 0.27 -7.70 7.63
C LEU A 71 1.73 -8.11 7.81
N LEU A 72 2.27 -7.79 8.97
CA LEU A 72 3.61 -8.19 9.41
C LEU A 72 3.44 -9.02 10.67
N ILE A 73 3.82 -10.29 10.61
CA ILE A 73 3.63 -11.24 11.71
C ILE A 73 4.98 -11.84 12.08
N ALA A 74 5.45 -11.53 13.29
CA ALA A 74 6.63 -12.11 13.90
C ALA A 74 6.55 -11.95 15.43
N PRO A 75 7.25 -12.75 16.21
CA PRO A 75 7.33 -12.55 17.67
C PRO A 75 7.85 -11.16 18.00
N GLY A 76 7.20 -10.48 18.97
CA GLY A 76 7.61 -9.16 19.44
C GLY A 76 7.30 -7.98 18.52
N ILE A 77 6.75 -8.21 17.31
CA ILE A 77 6.48 -7.10 16.40
C ILE A 77 5.31 -6.24 16.86
N GLN A 78 4.27 -6.87 17.40
CA GLN A 78 3.10 -6.17 17.90
C GLN A 78 3.39 -5.36 19.15
N GLU A 79 4.19 -5.92 20.06
CA GLU A 79 4.63 -5.27 21.29
C GLU A 79 5.46 -4.03 21.00
N LYS A 80 6.30 -4.09 19.97
CA LYS A 80 7.21 -3.00 19.59
C LYS A 80 6.54 -1.91 18.78
N PHE A 81 5.63 -2.26 17.86
CA PHE A 81 5.11 -1.34 16.85
C PHE A 81 3.60 -1.12 16.92
N GLY A 82 2.90 -1.84 17.82
CA GLY A 82 1.45 -1.84 17.95
C GLY A 82 0.76 -2.85 17.05
N GLY A 83 -0.49 -3.17 17.38
CA GLY A 83 -1.30 -4.17 16.67
C GLY A 83 -1.90 -3.65 15.36
N ARG A 84 -2.02 -2.32 15.21
CA ARG A 84 -2.55 -1.66 14.01
C ARG A 84 -1.89 -0.31 13.82
N ARG A 85 -1.66 0.03 12.57
CA ARG A 85 -1.15 1.34 12.15
C ARG A 85 -1.94 1.83 10.94
N ASP A 86 -2.30 3.10 10.96
CA ASP A 86 -3.00 3.76 9.85
C ASP A 86 -2.01 4.54 8.95
N THR A 87 -0.73 4.15 8.98
CA THR A 87 0.31 4.72 8.13
C THR A 87 0.05 4.37 6.67
N VAL A 88 0.02 5.35 5.80
CA VAL A 88 -0.09 5.13 4.36
C VAL A 88 1.26 4.70 3.80
N GLY A 89 1.27 3.58 3.09
CA GLY A 89 2.43 3.07 2.38
C GLY A 89 2.05 2.52 1.01
N THR A 90 3.06 2.06 0.28
CA THR A 90 2.89 1.38 -1.01
C THR A 90 3.76 0.12 -1.06
N GLN A 91 3.58 -0.69 -2.09
CA GLN A 91 4.38 -1.91 -2.24
C GLN A 91 5.90 -1.65 -2.34
N VAL A 92 6.32 -0.46 -2.77
CA VAL A 92 7.75 -0.10 -2.78
C VAL A 92 8.33 0.07 -1.37
N ASP A 93 7.50 0.29 -0.36
CA ASP A 93 7.89 0.40 1.04
C ASP A 93 8.10 -0.97 1.72
N VAL A 94 7.62 -2.06 1.12
CA VAL A 94 7.65 -3.40 1.73
C VAL A 94 9.09 -3.87 1.95
N VAL A 95 9.93 -3.78 0.93
CA VAL A 95 11.34 -4.22 1.01
C VAL A 95 12.13 -3.44 2.06
N PRO A 96 12.13 -2.10 2.08
CA PRO A 96 12.78 -1.33 3.17
C PRO A 96 12.24 -1.68 4.56
N THR A 97 10.94 -1.91 4.69
CA THR A 97 10.33 -2.30 5.97
C THR A 97 10.82 -3.66 6.44
N ILE A 98 10.96 -4.64 5.54
CA ILE A 98 11.55 -5.94 5.85
C ILE A 98 13.02 -5.78 6.25
N MET A 99 13.81 -5.05 5.47
CA MET A 99 15.22 -4.81 5.74
C MET A 99 15.45 -4.20 7.13
N GLY A 100 14.59 -3.26 7.52
CA GLY A 100 14.62 -2.67 8.86
C GLY A 100 14.34 -3.67 10.01
N ARG A 101 13.79 -4.85 9.70
CA ARG A 101 13.53 -5.93 10.70
C ARG A 101 14.66 -6.95 10.78
N LEU A 102 15.45 -7.10 9.73
CA LEU A 102 16.53 -8.07 9.68
C LEU A 102 17.77 -7.65 10.49
N GLY A 103 17.81 -6.40 10.94
CA GLY A 103 18.93 -5.84 11.71
C GLY A 103 20.14 -5.45 10.86
N GLY A 104 21.07 -4.73 11.46
CA GLY A 104 22.26 -4.22 10.78
C GLY A 104 22.00 -2.98 9.94
N THR A 105 23.05 -2.52 9.25
CA THR A 105 22.98 -1.39 8.31
C THR A 105 22.89 -1.90 6.89
N VAL A 106 21.82 -1.58 6.20
CA VAL A 106 21.60 -1.97 4.80
C VAL A 106 21.62 -0.72 3.92
N ARG A 107 22.43 -0.74 2.87
CA ARG A 107 22.34 0.26 1.78
C ARG A 107 21.48 -0.31 0.65
N HIS A 108 20.47 0.43 0.26
CA HIS A 108 19.57 0.04 -0.82
C HIS A 108 19.22 1.23 -1.71
N GLN A 109 18.70 0.94 -2.90
CA GLN A 109 18.20 1.93 -3.87
C GLN A 109 16.68 1.81 -4.06
N CYS A 110 15.98 1.21 -3.07
CA CYS A 110 14.52 1.18 -3.08
C CYS A 110 13.97 2.60 -2.95
N TRP A 111 12.89 2.89 -3.64
CA TRP A 111 12.19 4.19 -3.56
C TRP A 111 11.32 4.32 -2.32
N GLY A 112 11.09 3.22 -1.63
CA GLY A 112 10.24 3.17 -0.45
C GLY A 112 10.98 3.45 0.85
N ARG A 113 10.21 3.44 1.94
CA ARG A 113 10.65 3.76 3.31
C ARG A 113 10.34 2.59 4.24
N ASP A 114 11.02 2.52 5.37
CA ASP A 114 10.63 1.62 6.48
C ASP A 114 9.38 2.18 7.17
N LEU A 115 8.21 1.61 6.88
CA LEU A 115 6.92 2.06 7.41
C LEU A 115 6.81 1.94 8.92
N LEU A 116 7.59 1.08 9.54
CA LEU A 116 7.61 0.90 10.98
C LEU A 116 8.57 1.87 11.70
N ASN A 117 9.41 2.57 10.95
CA ASN A 117 10.42 3.48 11.48
C ASN A 117 10.36 4.88 10.85
N LEU A 118 9.16 5.31 10.48
CA LEU A 118 8.94 6.69 10.04
C LEU A 118 9.10 7.67 11.20
N PRO A 119 9.49 8.93 10.93
CA PRO A 119 9.53 9.99 11.94
C PRO A 119 8.21 10.11 12.70
N ALA A 120 8.29 10.57 13.94
CA ALA A 120 7.09 10.81 14.74
C ALA A 120 6.16 11.83 14.03
N GLY A 121 4.89 11.49 13.93
CA GLY A 121 3.89 12.31 13.24
C GLY A 121 3.82 12.12 11.72
N ASP A 122 4.76 11.41 11.09
CA ASP A 122 4.68 11.07 9.67
C ASP A 122 3.61 10.01 9.44
N ARG A 123 2.52 10.40 8.76
CA ARG A 123 1.40 9.52 8.41
C ARG A 123 1.66 8.69 7.16
N GLY A 124 2.82 8.86 6.55
CA GLY A 124 3.17 8.22 5.29
C GLY A 124 2.48 8.83 4.07
N PHE A 125 2.84 8.33 2.92
CA PHE A 125 2.16 8.65 1.66
C PHE A 125 2.33 7.49 0.67
N GLY A 126 1.45 7.45 -0.33
CA GLY A 126 1.55 6.51 -1.44
C GLY A 126 1.35 7.21 -2.76
N VAL A 127 2.19 6.91 -3.75
CA VAL A 127 2.02 7.38 -5.13
C VAL A 127 1.36 6.28 -5.96
N ILE A 128 0.35 6.65 -6.71
CA ILE A 128 -0.43 5.74 -7.55
C ILE A 128 -0.29 6.16 -9.00
N LYS A 129 0.11 5.22 -9.85
CA LYS A 129 0.11 5.34 -11.30
C LYS A 129 -0.61 4.12 -11.86
N PRO A 130 -1.84 4.27 -12.38
CA PRO A 130 -2.53 3.19 -13.07
C PRO A 130 -1.71 2.63 -14.23
N SER A 131 -1.92 1.36 -14.54
CA SER A 131 -1.30 0.71 -15.70
C SER A 131 -1.85 1.25 -17.02
N GLY A 132 -1.14 0.98 -18.09
CA GLY A 132 -1.56 1.37 -19.45
C GLY A 132 -1.23 2.81 -19.80
N SER A 133 -1.95 3.33 -20.81
CA SER A 133 -1.73 4.66 -21.40
C SER A 133 -2.33 5.81 -20.59
N ASP A 134 -3.05 5.54 -19.52
CA ASP A 134 -3.59 6.58 -18.64
C ASP A 134 -2.43 7.33 -17.95
N GLN A 135 -2.41 8.63 -18.15
CA GLN A 135 -1.40 9.52 -17.58
C GLN A 135 -1.85 10.17 -16.26
N THR A 136 -2.99 9.76 -15.73
CA THR A 136 -3.44 10.18 -14.40
C THR A 136 -2.52 9.59 -13.34
N VAL A 137 -2.09 10.42 -12.41
CA VAL A 137 -1.28 10.02 -11.25
C VAL A 137 -1.90 10.59 -9.99
N ALA A 138 -1.66 9.96 -8.88
CA ALA A 138 -2.17 10.47 -7.62
C ALA A 138 -1.17 10.25 -6.48
N ILE A 139 -1.34 11.03 -5.42
CA ILE A 139 -0.69 10.82 -4.13
C ILE A 139 -1.75 10.77 -3.04
N VAL A 140 -1.60 9.77 -2.19
CA VAL A 140 -2.43 9.55 -1.01
C VAL A 140 -1.60 9.84 0.23
N SER A 141 -2.12 10.58 1.18
CA SER A 141 -1.52 10.77 2.50
C SER A 141 -2.63 10.97 3.52
N ASP A 142 -2.61 10.18 4.59
CA ASP A 142 -3.70 10.12 5.56
C ASP A 142 -5.07 9.87 4.87
N GLN A 143 -6.04 10.77 5.04
CA GLN A 143 -7.35 10.73 4.38
C GLN A 143 -7.45 11.73 3.21
N ARG A 144 -6.32 12.14 2.65
CA ARG A 144 -6.25 13.06 1.52
C ARG A 144 -5.73 12.37 0.27
N LEU A 145 -6.36 12.66 -0.84
CA LEU A 145 -5.97 12.19 -2.16
C LEU A 145 -5.84 13.38 -3.10
N LEU A 146 -4.64 13.62 -3.61
CA LEU A 146 -4.43 14.55 -4.72
C LEU A 146 -4.33 13.77 -6.02
N VAL A 147 -5.19 14.08 -6.97
CA VAL A 147 -5.17 13.50 -8.33
C VAL A 147 -4.67 14.55 -9.31
N GLN A 148 -3.70 14.18 -10.13
CA GLN A 148 -3.27 14.95 -11.29
C GLN A 148 -3.72 14.21 -12.55
N SER A 149 -4.63 14.83 -13.28
CA SER A 149 -5.12 14.30 -14.56
C SER A 149 -4.08 14.44 -15.69
N LYS A 150 -4.36 13.82 -16.83
CA LYS A 150 -3.56 13.97 -18.07
C LYS A 150 -3.39 15.44 -18.50
N SER A 151 -4.42 16.27 -18.31
CA SER A 151 -4.40 17.71 -18.62
C SER A 151 -3.58 18.53 -17.61
N LYS A 152 -2.98 17.91 -16.61
CA LYS A 152 -2.29 18.54 -15.47
C LYS A 152 -3.22 19.27 -14.49
N ALA A 153 -4.54 19.15 -14.64
CA ALA A 153 -5.49 19.62 -13.65
C ALA A 153 -5.30 18.85 -12.34
N LEU A 154 -5.39 19.55 -11.22
CA LEU A 154 -5.26 18.99 -9.88
C LEU A 154 -6.62 19.00 -9.20
N LYS A 155 -6.93 17.93 -8.50
CA LYS A 155 -8.07 17.86 -7.59
C LYS A 155 -7.67 17.20 -6.29
N LEU A 156 -7.99 17.85 -5.20
CA LEU A 156 -7.78 17.34 -3.84
C LEU A 156 -9.10 16.79 -3.32
N TYR A 157 -9.05 15.62 -2.70
CA TYR A 157 -10.21 14.96 -2.10
C TYR A 157 -9.94 14.63 -0.63
N ASP A 158 -10.97 14.81 0.22
CA ASP A 158 -11.14 14.07 1.46
C ASP A 158 -11.80 12.75 1.11
N TYR A 159 -11.20 11.62 1.48
CA TYR A 159 -11.75 10.31 1.16
C TYR A 159 -11.79 9.38 2.36
N GLN A 160 -12.73 8.45 2.31
CA GLN A 160 -12.84 7.32 3.23
C GLN A 160 -13.34 6.11 2.44
N LEU A 161 -12.66 4.96 2.57
CA LEU A 161 -13.02 3.75 1.83
C LEU A 161 -13.96 2.82 2.59
N TRP A 162 -13.88 2.83 3.93
CA TRP A 162 -14.60 1.91 4.80
C TRP A 162 -15.49 2.69 5.77
N THR A 163 -16.55 2.06 6.28
CA THR A 163 -17.45 2.68 7.27
C THR A 163 -17.99 4.02 6.78
N ALA A 164 -19.00 4.00 5.92
CA ALA A 164 -19.52 5.15 5.19
C ALA A 164 -18.52 5.71 4.13
N PRO A 165 -18.30 4.96 3.04
CA PRO A 165 -17.41 5.39 1.97
C PRO A 165 -17.79 6.76 1.41
N ARG A 166 -16.80 7.63 1.20
CA ARG A 166 -17.00 8.97 0.63
C ARG A 166 -15.75 9.45 -0.11
N GLY A 167 -15.98 10.35 -1.06
CA GLY A 167 -14.94 11.11 -1.73
C GLY A 167 -15.49 12.52 -2.00
N VAL A 168 -14.99 13.52 -1.29
CA VAL A 168 -15.47 14.90 -1.40
C VAL A 168 -14.32 15.78 -1.87
N GLU A 169 -14.53 16.51 -2.96
CA GLU A 169 -13.54 17.47 -3.48
C GLU A 169 -13.35 18.62 -2.49
N VAL A 170 -12.10 18.89 -2.12
CA VAL A 170 -11.68 19.98 -1.23
C VAL A 170 -11.12 21.09 -2.11
N LYS A 171 -11.75 22.28 -2.09
CA LYS A 171 -11.39 23.40 -2.97
C LYS A 171 -10.53 24.45 -2.29
N ASP A 172 -10.56 24.52 -0.96
CA ASP A 172 -10.01 25.64 -0.19
C ASP A 172 -8.77 25.27 0.64
N ASP A 173 -8.03 24.22 0.25
CA ASP A 173 -6.80 23.80 0.91
C ASP A 173 -5.61 23.79 -0.08
N GLU A 174 -5.34 24.96 -0.64
CA GLU A 174 -4.20 25.15 -1.56
C GLU A 174 -2.84 24.79 -0.95
N PRO A 175 -2.54 25.11 0.35
CA PRO A 175 -1.27 24.74 0.96
C PRO A 175 -1.04 23.22 0.96
N LEU A 176 -2.03 22.43 1.34
CA LEU A 176 -1.93 20.98 1.33
C LEU A 176 -1.83 20.40 -0.09
N ALA A 177 -2.63 20.94 -1.02
CA ALA A 177 -2.57 20.54 -2.42
C ALA A 177 -1.17 20.80 -3.00
N HIS A 178 -0.55 21.92 -2.67
CA HIS A 178 0.80 22.27 -3.09
C HIS A 178 1.85 21.34 -2.47
N GLU A 179 1.76 21.07 -1.17
CA GLU A 179 2.67 20.14 -0.47
C GLU A 179 2.61 18.73 -1.10
N LEU A 180 1.40 18.21 -1.29
CA LEU A 180 1.21 16.89 -1.89
C LEU A 180 1.71 16.86 -3.35
N LYS A 181 1.50 17.95 -4.09
CA LYS A 181 2.00 18.05 -5.47
C LYS A 181 3.53 18.04 -5.52
N GLN A 182 4.20 18.76 -4.62
CA GLN A 182 5.67 18.71 -4.54
C GLN A 182 6.19 17.31 -4.23
N LYS A 183 5.56 16.59 -3.28
CA LYS A 183 5.91 15.19 -2.96
C LYS A 183 5.69 14.27 -4.16
N LEU A 184 4.57 14.42 -4.87
CA LEU A 184 4.24 13.65 -6.07
C LEU A 184 5.30 13.85 -7.16
N ASP A 185 5.64 15.11 -7.46
CA ASP A 185 6.64 15.46 -8.48
C ASP A 185 8.02 14.93 -8.13
N ALA A 186 8.45 15.12 -6.88
CA ALA A 186 9.72 14.60 -6.41
C ALA A 186 9.82 13.08 -6.56
N PHE A 187 8.77 12.35 -6.17
CA PHE A 187 8.73 10.90 -6.31
C PHE A 187 8.81 10.48 -7.78
N ILE A 188 7.99 11.08 -8.65
CA ILE A 188 7.99 10.77 -10.09
C ILE A 188 9.35 11.08 -10.72
N GLN A 189 9.95 12.21 -10.37
CA GLN A 189 11.26 12.61 -10.88
C GLN A 189 12.34 11.61 -10.48
N VAL A 190 12.41 11.24 -9.20
CA VAL A 190 13.40 10.27 -8.70
C VAL A 190 13.20 8.90 -9.33
N ALA A 191 11.95 8.41 -9.37
CA ALA A 191 11.63 7.12 -9.96
C ALA A 191 11.98 7.09 -11.46
N THR A 192 11.58 8.11 -12.22
CA THR A 192 11.89 8.21 -13.65
C THR A 192 13.37 8.26 -13.90
N ARG A 193 14.09 9.10 -13.15
CA ARG A 193 15.55 9.23 -13.29
C ARG A 193 16.27 7.92 -12.99
N SER A 194 15.93 7.25 -11.90
CA SER A 194 16.57 6.00 -11.52
C SER A 194 16.31 4.86 -12.53
N LEU A 195 15.14 4.86 -13.19
CA LEU A 195 14.84 3.92 -14.27
C LEU A 195 15.66 4.23 -15.54
N LEU A 196 15.73 5.51 -15.92
CA LEU A 196 16.50 5.93 -17.12
C LEU A 196 18.00 5.71 -16.95
N GLU A 197 18.54 5.98 -15.77
CA GLU A 197 19.95 5.80 -15.45
C GLU A 197 20.29 4.36 -15.03
N ASN A 198 19.31 3.46 -14.98
CA ASN A 198 19.44 2.07 -14.52
C ASN A 198 20.11 1.98 -13.13
N THR A 199 19.76 2.90 -12.22
CA THR A 199 20.32 2.97 -10.87
C THR A 199 19.45 2.26 -9.83
N THR A 200 18.46 1.48 -10.28
CA THR A 200 17.55 0.69 -9.40
C THR A 200 18.22 -0.57 -8.84
N ALA A 201 19.36 -0.95 -9.37
CA ALA A 201 20.18 -2.07 -8.88
C ALA A 201 21.60 -1.60 -8.57
N THR A 202 22.21 -2.15 -7.54
CA THR A 202 23.65 -1.97 -7.32
C THR A 202 24.41 -2.61 -8.47
N SER A 203 25.12 -1.82 -9.26
CA SER A 203 26.06 -2.39 -10.20
C SER A 203 27.09 -3.22 -9.39
N ALA A 204 27.05 -4.54 -9.54
CA ALA A 204 28.18 -5.35 -9.10
C ALA A 204 29.40 -4.81 -9.85
N LYS A 205 30.33 -4.17 -9.14
CA LYS A 205 31.62 -3.82 -9.75
C LYS A 205 32.18 -5.13 -10.30
N LYS A 206 32.24 -5.25 -11.66
CA LYS A 206 33.02 -6.30 -12.26
C LYS A 206 34.45 -6.10 -11.74
N LYS A 207 34.90 -7.04 -10.91
CA LYS A 207 36.30 -7.18 -10.54
C LYS A 207 37.06 -7.73 -11.75
#